data_cd396abd0ed933eba4cc9c7054bfb223
#
_entry.id   cd396abd0ed933eba4cc9c7054bfb223
#
_cell.length_a   1.000
_cell.length_b   1.000
_cell.length_c   1.000
_cell.angle_alpha   90.00
_cell.angle_beta   90.00
_cell.angle_gamma   90.00
#
_symmetry.space_group_name_H-M   'P 1'
#
loop_
_entity.id
_entity.type
_entity.pdbx_description
1 polymer ?
#
loop_
_entity_poly.entity_id
_entity_poly.type
_entity_poly.pdbx_seq_one_letter_code
_entity_poly.pdbx_strand_id
1 'polypeptide(L)'
;MSAEFEIAVEREFPATPEQVWQAVTAETSAWLFPPEAMTGEELVFEAPTHHVNRMEGTDGWFNQLEQVIEPRPNGRSFMRWVHSGVFPGDPAEGEDQEDGIRQHTVFYLHTLAEYLEHFAGRPVVFADVQGPETSMAADGFEVLRAALGVAADAPVGAAASATVAGLDGAIVDYNTANFIGLRTDAALYRFFGRNAFGGPVGMTVHDFAGADPEQLAVTLQEWLTGLYT
;
A
#
# COMPACT_ATOMS: atom_id res chain seq x y z
N MET A 1 1.13 -26.47 -13.96
CA MET A 1 0.67 -25.34 -14.81
C MET A 1 0.59 -24.16 -13.88
N SER A 2 1.31 -23.08 -14.17
CA SER A 2 1.21 -21.85 -13.39
C SER A 2 -0.18 -21.23 -13.57
N ALA A 3 -0.79 -20.75 -12.49
CA ALA A 3 -2.07 -20.06 -12.56
C ALA A 3 -1.82 -18.59 -12.91
N GLU A 4 -2.51 -18.09 -13.94
CA GLU A 4 -2.55 -16.67 -14.25
C GLU A 4 -3.66 -15.99 -13.45
N PHE A 5 -3.47 -14.72 -13.11
CA PHE A 5 -4.48 -13.90 -12.49
C PHE A 5 -4.63 -12.55 -13.20
N GLU A 6 -5.80 -11.97 -13.11
CA GLU A 6 -6.07 -10.59 -13.49
C GLU A 6 -7.05 -9.97 -12.48
N ILE A 7 -6.62 -8.92 -11.83
CA ILE A 7 -7.40 -8.17 -10.84
C ILE A 7 -7.56 -6.75 -11.33
N ALA A 8 -8.80 -6.34 -11.60
CA ALA A 8 -9.14 -4.97 -11.91
C ALA A 8 -9.80 -4.29 -10.70
N VAL A 9 -9.32 -3.09 -10.38
CA VAL A 9 -9.89 -2.20 -9.37
C VAL A 9 -10.11 -0.83 -9.99
N GLU A 10 -11.29 -0.28 -9.79
CA GLU A 10 -11.70 1.02 -10.33
C GLU A 10 -11.93 2.01 -9.20
N ARG A 11 -11.44 3.24 -9.36
CA ARG A 11 -11.59 4.28 -8.34
C ARG A 11 -11.62 5.68 -8.96
N GLU A 12 -12.41 6.57 -8.37
CA GLU A 12 -12.31 8.01 -8.60
C GLU A 12 -11.33 8.65 -7.60
N PHE A 13 -10.59 9.66 -8.09
CA PHE A 13 -9.62 10.42 -7.30
C PHE A 13 -9.98 11.91 -7.28
N PRO A 14 -9.73 12.61 -6.15
CA PRO A 14 -9.93 14.06 -6.02
C PRO A 14 -8.78 14.86 -6.65
N ALA A 15 -8.30 14.45 -7.82
CA ALA A 15 -7.13 14.99 -8.49
C ALA A 15 -7.32 14.93 -10.01
N THR A 16 -6.61 15.78 -10.76
CA THR A 16 -6.63 15.76 -12.22
C THR A 16 -5.91 14.54 -12.79
N PRO A 17 -6.16 14.15 -14.06
CA PRO A 17 -5.41 13.08 -14.71
C PRO A 17 -3.90 13.26 -14.64
N GLU A 18 -3.39 14.49 -14.79
CA GLU A 18 -1.96 14.80 -14.73
C GLU A 18 -1.38 14.55 -13.34
N GLN A 19 -2.12 14.88 -12.27
CA GLN A 19 -1.71 14.63 -10.90
C GLN A 19 -1.69 13.12 -10.57
N VAL A 20 -2.73 12.39 -11.00
CA VAL A 20 -2.76 10.93 -10.85
C VAL A 20 -1.64 10.29 -11.65
N TRP A 21 -1.41 10.73 -12.89
CA TRP A 21 -0.30 10.27 -13.72
C TRP A 21 1.05 10.44 -13.04
N GLN A 22 1.32 11.65 -12.54
CA GLN A 22 2.56 11.96 -11.81
C GLN A 22 2.75 11.03 -10.61
N ALA A 23 1.68 10.80 -9.85
CA ALA A 23 1.70 9.94 -8.68
C ALA A 23 2.02 8.47 -9.05
N VAL A 24 1.43 7.91 -10.12
CA VAL A 24 1.59 6.49 -10.47
C VAL A 24 2.87 6.20 -11.27
N THR A 25 3.53 7.23 -11.84
CA THR A 25 4.73 7.03 -12.66
C THR A 25 6.02 7.54 -12.00
N ALA A 26 5.96 8.63 -11.23
CA ALA A 26 7.15 9.28 -10.69
C ALA A 26 7.17 9.43 -9.16
N GLU A 27 6.02 9.45 -8.51
CA GLU A 27 5.89 9.72 -7.07
C GLU A 27 5.42 8.48 -6.29
N THR A 28 5.75 7.29 -6.76
CA THR A 28 5.26 6.02 -6.16
C THR A 28 5.67 5.85 -4.71
N SER A 29 6.84 6.36 -4.28
CA SER A 29 7.25 6.36 -2.87
C SER A 29 6.27 7.07 -1.93
N ALA A 30 5.43 7.96 -2.47
CA ALA A 30 4.49 8.74 -1.66
C ALA A 30 3.23 7.95 -1.25
N TRP A 31 2.99 6.78 -1.85
CA TRP A 31 1.79 6.00 -1.60
C TRP A 31 1.93 4.48 -1.78
N LEU A 32 3.01 4.00 -2.42
CA LEU A 32 3.26 2.59 -2.71
C LEU A 32 4.69 2.21 -2.29
N PHE A 33 5.56 1.95 -3.23
CA PHE A 33 6.97 1.62 -3.04
C PHE A 33 7.85 2.61 -3.82
N PRO A 34 9.15 2.72 -3.47
CA PRO A 34 10.09 3.50 -4.27
C PRO A 34 10.15 3.01 -5.72
N PRO A 35 10.36 3.91 -6.70
CA PRO A 35 10.43 3.53 -8.11
C PRO A 35 11.45 2.42 -8.41
N GLU A 36 12.55 2.37 -7.65
CA GLU A 36 13.59 1.34 -7.78
C GLU A 36 13.08 -0.08 -7.45
N ALA A 37 12.00 -0.20 -6.67
CA ALA A 37 11.35 -1.47 -6.40
C ALA A 37 10.35 -1.89 -7.50
N MET A 38 10.02 -0.95 -8.39
CA MET A 38 9.06 -1.14 -9.49
C MET A 38 9.78 -1.36 -10.82
N THR A 39 10.81 -2.21 -10.82
CA THR A 39 11.60 -2.50 -12.03
C THR A 39 10.78 -3.28 -13.04
N GLY A 40 10.75 -2.82 -14.29
CA GLY A 40 10.03 -3.49 -15.37
C GLY A 40 10.24 -2.76 -16.68
N GLU A 41 9.75 -3.33 -17.77
CA GLU A 41 9.70 -2.67 -19.07
C GLU A 41 8.42 -1.84 -19.16
N GLU A 42 8.53 -0.59 -19.57
CA GLU A 42 7.37 0.24 -19.89
C GLU A 42 6.84 -0.14 -21.28
N LEU A 43 5.75 -0.89 -21.32
CA LEU A 43 5.13 -1.33 -22.57
C LEU A 43 4.25 -0.24 -23.20
N VAL A 44 3.63 0.62 -22.35
CA VAL A 44 2.83 1.78 -22.76
C VAL A 44 3.14 2.94 -21.84
N PHE A 45 3.40 4.12 -22.43
CA PHE A 45 3.64 5.37 -21.70
C PHE A 45 2.98 6.55 -22.42
N GLU A 46 1.65 6.62 -22.33
CA GLU A 46 0.82 7.62 -23.01
C GLU A 46 0.24 8.61 -22.00
N ALA A 47 1.05 9.61 -21.63
CA ALA A 47 0.67 10.61 -20.63
C ALA A 47 -0.52 11.47 -21.09
N PRO A 48 -1.46 11.80 -20.21
CA PRO A 48 -1.60 11.35 -18.84
C PRO A 48 -2.64 10.21 -18.69
N THR A 49 -2.83 9.37 -19.71
CA THR A 49 -4.02 8.51 -19.84
C THR A 49 -3.78 7.02 -19.72
N HIS A 50 -2.61 6.50 -20.16
CA HIS A 50 -2.38 5.07 -20.21
C HIS A 50 -0.93 4.71 -19.92
N HIS A 51 -0.70 3.92 -18.88
CA HIS A 51 0.60 3.39 -18.48
C HIS A 51 0.53 1.88 -18.30
N VAL A 52 1.51 1.16 -18.83
CA VAL A 52 1.69 -0.28 -18.60
C VAL A 52 3.15 -0.56 -18.32
N ASN A 53 3.41 -1.11 -17.13
CA ASN A 53 4.73 -1.61 -16.74
C ASN A 53 4.67 -3.12 -16.51
N ARG A 54 5.66 -3.86 -17.04
CA ARG A 54 5.71 -5.31 -16.96
C ARG A 54 7.09 -5.80 -16.54
N MET A 55 7.14 -6.58 -15.47
CA MET A 55 8.29 -7.37 -15.09
C MET A 55 8.17 -8.77 -15.67
N GLU A 56 9.25 -9.29 -16.23
CA GLU A 56 9.33 -10.66 -16.75
C GLU A 56 10.42 -11.44 -16.01
N GLY A 57 10.16 -12.72 -15.78
CA GLY A 57 11.09 -13.65 -15.16
C GLY A 57 11.31 -14.90 -16.00
N THR A 58 11.88 -15.92 -15.39
CA THR A 58 12.07 -17.22 -16.02
C THR A 58 10.76 -18.00 -16.14
N ASP A 59 10.72 -18.99 -17.05
CA ASP A 59 9.61 -19.96 -17.21
C ASP A 59 8.23 -19.33 -17.48
N GLY A 60 8.22 -18.14 -18.11
CA GLY A 60 6.98 -17.44 -18.48
C GLY A 60 6.32 -16.68 -17.33
N TRP A 61 7.01 -16.54 -16.20
CA TRP A 61 6.52 -15.68 -15.11
C TRP A 61 6.53 -14.22 -15.55
N PHE A 62 5.45 -13.51 -15.21
CA PHE A 62 5.35 -12.06 -15.35
C PHE A 62 4.50 -11.45 -14.24
N ASN A 63 4.71 -10.14 -14.03
CA ASN A 63 3.89 -9.30 -13.20
C ASN A 63 3.69 -7.97 -13.94
N GLN A 64 2.46 -7.58 -14.21
CA GLN A 64 2.11 -6.40 -15.00
C GLN A 64 1.12 -5.52 -14.25
N LEU A 65 1.42 -4.24 -14.26
CA LEU A 65 0.53 -3.19 -13.77
C LEU A 65 0.10 -2.32 -14.94
N GLU A 66 -1.20 -2.12 -15.09
CA GLU A 66 -1.79 -1.23 -16.08
C GLU A 66 -2.68 -0.19 -15.41
N GLN A 67 -2.53 1.07 -15.80
CA GLN A 67 -3.34 2.18 -15.36
C GLN A 67 -3.97 2.89 -16.57
N VAL A 68 -5.30 2.92 -16.60
CA VAL A 68 -6.06 3.74 -17.55
C VAL A 68 -6.72 4.86 -16.78
N ILE A 69 -6.38 6.11 -17.12
CA ILE A 69 -6.81 7.32 -16.39
C ILE A 69 -7.71 8.15 -17.29
N GLU A 70 -8.88 8.50 -16.80
CA GLU A 70 -9.87 9.30 -17.51
C GLU A 70 -10.24 10.56 -16.72
N PRO A 71 -10.43 11.70 -17.40
CA PRO A 71 -10.91 12.91 -16.73
C PRO A 71 -12.35 12.76 -16.24
N ARG A 72 -12.65 13.41 -15.12
CA ARG A 72 -13.98 13.59 -14.57
C ARG A 72 -14.25 15.07 -14.32
N PRO A 73 -15.53 15.50 -14.23
CA PRO A 73 -15.86 16.88 -13.89
C PRO A 73 -15.21 17.38 -12.59
N ASN A 74 -15.02 18.69 -12.49
CA ASN A 74 -14.50 19.37 -11.30
C ASN A 74 -13.04 19.00 -10.91
N GLY A 75 -12.18 18.75 -11.91
CA GLY A 75 -10.76 18.45 -11.66
C GLY A 75 -10.53 17.11 -10.98
N ARG A 76 -11.43 16.17 -11.17
CA ARG A 76 -11.31 14.79 -10.69
C ARG A 76 -10.89 13.87 -11.82
N SER A 77 -10.48 12.67 -11.48
CA SER A 77 -10.21 11.61 -12.45
C SER A 77 -10.77 10.27 -11.98
N PHE A 78 -10.93 9.39 -12.92
CA PHE A 78 -11.22 7.97 -12.71
C PHE A 78 -10.01 7.18 -13.18
N MET A 79 -9.63 6.15 -12.47
CA MET A 79 -8.60 5.23 -12.90
C MET A 79 -9.09 3.79 -12.77
N ARG A 80 -8.87 3.03 -13.84
CA ARG A 80 -8.92 1.58 -13.82
C ARG A 80 -7.48 1.08 -13.67
N TRP A 81 -7.23 0.39 -12.56
CA TRP A 81 -5.98 -0.28 -12.27
C TRP A 81 -6.13 -1.77 -12.53
N VAL A 82 -5.27 -2.34 -13.36
CA VAL A 82 -5.23 -3.79 -13.59
C VAL A 82 -3.89 -4.33 -13.14
N HIS A 83 -3.94 -5.34 -12.28
CA HIS A 83 -2.80 -6.13 -11.87
C HIS A 83 -2.97 -7.53 -12.41
N SER A 84 -2.09 -7.93 -13.30
CA SER A 84 -2.10 -9.25 -13.93
C SER A 84 -0.74 -9.93 -13.82
N GLY A 85 -0.73 -11.25 -13.80
CA GLY A 85 0.52 -11.97 -13.65
C GLY A 85 0.35 -13.47 -13.57
N VAL A 86 1.46 -14.12 -13.20
CA VAL A 86 1.54 -15.54 -12.95
C VAL A 86 1.91 -15.75 -11.49
N PHE A 87 1.12 -16.52 -10.75
CA PHE A 87 1.45 -16.83 -9.36
C PHE A 87 2.75 -17.62 -9.25
N PRO A 88 3.67 -17.21 -8.38
CA PRO A 88 4.79 -18.04 -8.01
C PRO A 88 4.28 -19.15 -7.05
N GLY A 89 4.31 -20.41 -7.42
CA GLY A 89 4.01 -21.51 -6.52
C GLY A 89 2.93 -22.48 -6.98
N ASP A 90 2.26 -23.14 -6.03
CA ASP A 90 1.24 -24.17 -6.31
C ASP A 90 -0.06 -23.49 -6.78
N PRO A 91 -0.61 -23.86 -7.95
CA PRO A 91 -1.91 -23.38 -8.42
C PRO A 91 -3.08 -23.66 -7.49
N ALA A 92 -2.95 -24.63 -6.56
CA ALA A 92 -3.99 -24.95 -5.59
C ALA A 92 -4.20 -23.85 -4.52
N GLU A 93 -3.23 -22.94 -4.37
CA GLU A 93 -3.28 -21.79 -3.45
C GLU A 93 -3.81 -20.51 -4.14
N GLY A 94 -4.20 -20.61 -5.42
CA GLY A 94 -4.48 -19.45 -6.28
C GLY A 94 -5.62 -18.54 -5.81
N GLU A 95 -6.71 -19.08 -5.27
CA GLU A 95 -7.85 -18.26 -4.83
C GLU A 95 -7.50 -17.40 -3.63
N ASP A 96 -6.77 -17.94 -2.64
CA ASP A 96 -6.33 -17.19 -1.45
C ASP A 96 -5.29 -16.12 -1.83
N GLN A 97 -4.41 -16.44 -2.80
CA GLN A 97 -3.41 -15.50 -3.30
C GLN A 97 -4.07 -14.35 -4.09
N GLU A 98 -5.08 -14.66 -4.93
CA GLU A 98 -5.82 -13.63 -5.67
C GLU A 98 -6.55 -12.68 -4.74
N ASP A 99 -7.21 -13.19 -3.70
CA ASP A 99 -7.86 -12.37 -2.69
C ASP A 99 -6.86 -11.47 -1.95
N GLY A 100 -5.71 -12.04 -1.58
CA GLY A 100 -4.61 -11.28 -0.98
C GLY A 100 -4.14 -10.12 -1.87
N ILE A 101 -3.87 -10.38 -3.16
CA ILE A 101 -3.47 -9.34 -4.12
C ILE A 101 -4.56 -8.28 -4.27
N ARG A 102 -5.83 -8.68 -4.37
CA ARG A 102 -6.97 -7.76 -4.47
C ARG A 102 -7.07 -6.84 -3.26
N GLN A 103 -6.99 -7.39 -2.05
CA GLN A 103 -7.06 -6.61 -0.82
C GLN A 103 -5.88 -5.61 -0.72
N HIS A 104 -4.66 -6.02 -1.06
CA HIS A 104 -3.49 -5.14 -1.11
C HIS A 104 -3.69 -4.02 -2.14
N THR A 105 -4.15 -4.36 -3.35
CA THR A 105 -4.41 -3.38 -4.41
C THR A 105 -5.43 -2.33 -3.97
N VAL A 106 -6.54 -2.75 -3.36
CA VAL A 106 -7.57 -1.82 -2.84
C VAL A 106 -6.97 -0.89 -1.78
N PHE A 107 -6.13 -1.42 -0.88
CA PHE A 107 -5.49 -0.63 0.16
C PHE A 107 -4.45 0.35 -0.40
N TYR A 108 -3.65 -0.06 -1.39
CA TYR A 108 -2.72 0.85 -2.07
C TYR A 108 -3.45 1.98 -2.82
N LEU A 109 -4.54 1.68 -3.52
CA LEU A 109 -5.33 2.72 -4.19
C LEU A 109 -6.06 3.65 -3.20
N HIS A 110 -6.38 3.16 -1.99
CA HIS A 110 -6.82 4.03 -0.91
C HIS A 110 -5.70 4.96 -0.45
N THR A 111 -4.48 4.43 -0.28
CA THR A 111 -3.31 5.24 0.08
C THR A 111 -3.00 6.31 -0.97
N LEU A 112 -3.12 5.98 -2.27
CA LEU A 112 -3.01 6.95 -3.35
C LEU A 112 -4.04 8.09 -3.22
N ALA A 113 -5.29 7.76 -2.89
CA ALA A 113 -6.31 8.79 -2.69
C ALA A 113 -6.00 9.71 -1.52
N GLU A 114 -5.55 9.18 -0.38
CA GLU A 114 -5.13 9.95 0.80
C GLU A 114 -3.91 10.84 0.48
N TYR A 115 -2.94 10.31 -0.29
CA TYR A 115 -1.80 11.09 -0.77
C TYR A 115 -2.26 12.27 -1.63
N LEU A 116 -3.07 12.01 -2.64
CA LEU A 116 -3.54 13.04 -3.58
C LEU A 116 -4.39 14.11 -2.90
N GLU A 117 -5.16 13.75 -1.89
CA GLU A 117 -6.03 14.69 -1.17
C GLU A 117 -5.26 15.55 -0.15
N HIS A 118 -4.26 14.99 0.52
CA HIS A 118 -3.65 15.63 1.69
C HIS A 118 -2.18 16.00 1.54
N PHE A 119 -1.45 15.34 0.63
CA PHE A 119 0.03 15.44 0.58
C PHE A 119 0.60 15.67 -0.82
N ALA A 120 -0.23 15.78 -1.86
CA ALA A 120 0.22 15.89 -3.24
C ALA A 120 1.34 16.92 -3.43
N GLY A 121 2.44 16.51 -4.10
CA GLY A 121 3.59 17.37 -4.38
C GLY A 121 4.52 17.64 -3.18
N ARG A 122 4.29 17.04 -2.01
CA ARG A 122 5.22 17.15 -0.88
C ARG A 122 6.34 16.12 -1.01
N PRO A 123 7.59 16.49 -0.65
CA PRO A 123 8.67 15.51 -0.52
C PRO A 123 8.29 14.41 0.47
N VAL A 124 8.71 13.19 0.19
CA VAL A 124 8.41 12.02 1.04
C VAL A 124 9.68 11.31 1.48
N VAL A 125 9.69 10.86 2.72
CA VAL A 125 10.60 9.83 3.23
C VAL A 125 9.78 8.55 3.42
N PHE A 126 10.20 7.48 2.74
CA PHE A 126 9.54 6.18 2.78
C PHE A 126 10.30 5.22 3.69
N ALA A 127 9.56 4.48 4.53
CA ALA A 127 10.08 3.36 5.29
C ALA A 127 9.16 2.15 5.17
N ASP A 128 9.74 0.95 5.01
CA ASP A 128 9.05 -0.34 5.01
C ASP A 128 9.75 -1.26 6.01
N VAL A 129 8.98 -1.77 6.96
CA VAL A 129 9.49 -2.68 8.00
C VAL A 129 8.56 -3.86 8.19
N GLN A 130 9.14 -5.00 8.59
CA GLN A 130 8.41 -6.24 8.78
C GLN A 130 8.62 -6.77 10.20
N GLY A 131 7.56 -7.35 10.74
CA GLY A 131 7.60 -8.04 12.02
C GLY A 131 8.45 -9.32 11.95
N PRO A 132 8.86 -9.86 13.11
CA PRO A 132 9.57 -11.11 13.18
C PRO A 132 8.66 -12.28 12.74
N GLU A 133 9.24 -13.47 12.58
CA GLU A 133 8.50 -14.69 12.21
C GLU A 133 7.33 -14.97 13.18
N THR A 134 7.47 -14.65 14.46
CA THR A 134 6.39 -14.76 15.46
C THR A 134 5.15 -13.94 15.12
N SER A 135 5.28 -12.88 14.31
CA SER A 135 4.13 -12.08 13.82
C SER A 135 3.27 -12.80 12.79
N MET A 136 3.74 -13.94 12.26
CA MET A 136 2.97 -14.79 11.33
C MET A 136 1.91 -15.66 12.06
N ALA A 137 1.87 -15.63 13.39
CA ALA A 137 0.81 -16.33 14.15
C ALA A 137 -0.58 -15.83 13.72
N ALA A 138 -1.59 -16.69 13.86
CA ALA A 138 -2.96 -16.39 13.42
C ALA A 138 -3.54 -15.09 14.00
N ASP A 139 -3.11 -14.71 15.21
CA ASP A 139 -3.49 -13.48 15.91
C ASP A 139 -2.48 -12.33 15.74
N GLY A 140 -1.45 -12.50 14.88
CA GLY A 140 -0.37 -11.53 14.73
C GLY A 140 -0.88 -10.12 14.41
N PHE A 141 -1.84 -9.97 13.53
CA PHE A 141 -2.41 -8.65 13.22
C PHE A 141 -3.27 -8.07 14.35
N GLU A 142 -3.92 -8.90 15.14
CA GLU A 142 -4.69 -8.45 16.31
C GLU A 142 -3.77 -7.91 17.42
N VAL A 143 -2.57 -8.47 17.59
CA VAL A 143 -1.54 -7.90 18.48
C VAL A 143 -1.19 -6.49 18.06
N LEU A 144 -0.92 -6.27 16.77
CA LEU A 144 -0.65 -4.94 16.23
C LEU A 144 -1.86 -4.00 16.38
N ARG A 145 -3.05 -4.45 16.04
CA ARG A 145 -4.30 -3.69 16.19
C ARG A 145 -4.51 -3.20 17.62
N ALA A 146 -4.29 -4.07 18.60
CA ALA A 146 -4.39 -3.73 20.02
C ALA A 146 -3.35 -2.67 20.42
N ALA A 147 -2.10 -2.79 19.93
CA ALA A 147 -1.05 -1.81 20.17
C ALA A 147 -1.33 -0.43 19.57
N LEU A 148 -2.07 -0.39 18.45
CA LEU A 148 -2.54 0.86 17.82
C LEU A 148 -3.76 1.45 18.54
N GLY A 149 -4.43 0.68 19.41
CA GLY A 149 -5.67 1.09 20.07
C GLY A 149 -6.84 1.27 19.08
N VAL A 150 -6.81 0.53 17.96
CA VAL A 150 -7.83 0.58 16.91
C VAL A 150 -8.77 -0.61 17.06
N ALA A 151 -10.03 -0.40 17.45
CA ALA A 151 -11.02 -1.47 17.50
C ALA A 151 -11.33 -2.02 16.10
N ALA A 152 -11.71 -3.31 16.01
CA ALA A 152 -12.01 -3.95 14.72
C ALA A 152 -13.13 -3.24 13.95
N ASP A 153 -14.06 -2.62 14.65
CA ASP A 153 -15.19 -1.85 14.12
C ASP A 153 -14.99 -0.32 14.20
N ALA A 154 -13.75 0.15 14.49
CA ALA A 154 -13.45 1.57 14.56
C ALA A 154 -13.78 2.23 13.21
N PRO A 155 -14.62 3.29 13.20
CA PRO A 155 -14.97 3.99 11.97
C PRO A 155 -13.81 4.86 11.46
N VAL A 156 -13.83 5.16 10.18
CA VAL A 156 -12.97 6.21 9.60
C VAL A 156 -13.20 7.52 10.35
N GLY A 157 -12.12 8.23 10.68
CA GLY A 157 -12.11 9.43 11.51
C GLY A 157 -11.95 9.16 13.01
N ALA A 158 -12.00 7.91 13.48
CA ALA A 158 -11.70 7.58 14.87
C ALA A 158 -10.23 7.90 15.20
N ALA A 159 -9.97 8.37 16.42
CA ALA A 159 -8.60 8.59 16.89
C ALA A 159 -7.91 7.24 17.19
N ALA A 160 -6.67 7.11 16.75
CA ALA A 160 -5.77 6.06 17.22
C ALA A 160 -5.12 6.47 18.53
N SER A 161 -4.80 5.50 19.39
CA SER A 161 -4.17 5.76 20.70
C SER A 161 -2.80 5.12 20.86
N ALA A 162 -2.11 4.87 19.76
CA ALA A 162 -0.80 4.23 19.75
C ALA A 162 0.27 5.08 20.46
N THR A 163 1.18 4.41 21.14
CA THR A 163 2.35 5.02 21.81
C THR A 163 3.61 5.04 20.94
N VAL A 164 3.45 4.88 19.64
CA VAL A 164 4.58 4.99 18.68
C VAL A 164 4.85 6.46 18.37
N ALA A 165 6.13 6.81 18.30
CA ALA A 165 6.55 8.15 17.91
C ALA A 165 6.00 8.52 16.53
N GLY A 166 5.38 9.70 16.43
CA GLY A 166 4.80 10.21 15.18
C GLY A 166 3.32 9.90 14.97
N LEU A 167 2.69 9.07 15.81
CA LEU A 167 1.23 8.78 15.72
C LEU A 167 0.35 9.69 16.57
N ASP A 168 0.92 10.71 17.21
CA ASP A 168 0.14 11.69 17.98
C ASP A 168 -0.89 12.38 17.08
N GLY A 169 -2.16 12.28 17.48
CA GLY A 169 -3.27 12.85 16.73
C GLY A 169 -3.65 12.08 15.46
N ALA A 170 -3.14 10.87 15.28
CA ALA A 170 -3.49 10.03 14.14
C ALA A 170 -4.98 9.66 14.15
N ILE A 171 -5.57 9.68 12.97
CA ILE A 171 -6.93 9.21 12.72
C ILE A 171 -6.92 7.98 11.83
N VAL A 172 -7.88 7.11 12.05
CA VAL A 172 -8.12 5.95 11.17
C VAL A 172 -8.66 6.46 9.84
N ASP A 173 -7.95 6.19 8.75
CA ASP A 173 -8.42 6.46 7.40
C ASP A 173 -8.87 5.18 6.67
N TYR A 174 -8.38 4.00 7.12
CA TYR A 174 -8.77 2.71 6.59
C TYR A 174 -8.78 1.65 7.70
N ASN A 175 -9.79 0.76 7.72
CA ASN A 175 -9.88 -0.29 8.71
C ASN A 175 -10.65 -1.51 8.16
N THR A 176 -9.94 -2.63 8.03
CA THR A 176 -10.50 -3.94 7.66
C THR A 176 -9.91 -5.04 8.54
N ALA A 177 -10.29 -6.29 8.31
CA ALA A 177 -9.72 -7.42 9.05
C ALA A 177 -8.20 -7.52 8.91
N ASN A 178 -7.64 -7.17 7.72
CA ASN A 178 -6.24 -7.40 7.39
C ASN A 178 -5.44 -6.12 7.15
N PHE A 179 -6.06 -4.93 7.20
CA PHE A 179 -5.38 -3.67 6.89
C PHE A 179 -5.88 -2.54 7.77
N ILE A 180 -4.95 -1.72 8.26
CA ILE A 180 -5.23 -0.47 8.96
C ILE A 180 -4.44 0.65 8.30
N GLY A 181 -5.12 1.75 7.96
CA GLY A 181 -4.53 3.01 7.56
C GLY A 181 -4.73 4.05 8.66
N LEU A 182 -3.63 4.71 9.02
CA LEU A 182 -3.67 5.86 9.92
C LEU A 182 -3.06 7.05 9.22
N ARG A 183 -3.65 8.22 9.38
CA ARG A 183 -3.16 9.49 8.86
C ARG A 183 -2.97 10.51 9.97
N THR A 184 -1.85 11.22 9.91
CA THR A 184 -1.60 12.46 10.65
C THR A 184 -1.55 13.64 9.67
N ASP A 185 -1.30 14.84 10.15
CA ASP A 185 -1.03 16.02 9.28
C ASP A 185 0.32 15.93 8.54
N ALA A 186 1.17 14.95 8.92
CA ALA A 186 2.54 14.83 8.47
C ALA A 186 2.86 13.51 7.77
N ALA A 187 2.06 12.45 7.93
CA ALA A 187 2.42 11.13 7.44
C ALA A 187 1.21 10.22 7.21
N LEU A 188 1.41 9.21 6.35
CA LEU A 188 0.54 8.06 6.17
C LEU A 188 1.21 6.81 6.73
N TYR A 189 0.55 6.13 7.65
CA TYR A 189 0.99 4.86 8.24
C TYR A 189 0.11 3.74 7.70
N ARG A 190 0.69 2.70 7.14
CA ARG A 190 -0.01 1.59 6.49
C ARG A 190 0.39 0.28 7.13
N PHE A 191 -0.55 -0.44 7.70
CA PHE A 191 -0.32 -1.68 8.43
C PHE A 191 -0.97 -2.85 7.69
N PHE A 192 -0.20 -3.92 7.52
CA PHE A 192 -0.52 -5.07 6.67
C PHE A 192 -0.57 -6.35 7.51
N GLY A 193 -1.73 -6.95 7.63
CA GLY A 193 -1.95 -8.26 8.24
C GLY A 193 -1.60 -9.41 7.30
N ARG A 194 -0.35 -9.40 6.79
CA ARG A 194 0.14 -10.41 5.85
C ARG A 194 0.17 -11.83 6.42
N ASN A 195 0.04 -11.98 7.76
CA ASN A 195 -0.12 -13.28 8.42
C ASN A 195 -1.37 -14.03 7.95
N ALA A 196 -2.40 -13.35 7.49
CA ALA A 196 -3.55 -13.97 6.81
C ALA A 196 -3.20 -14.57 5.44
N PHE A 197 -2.07 -14.20 4.85
CA PHE A 197 -1.61 -14.58 3.51
C PHE A 197 -0.24 -15.26 3.53
N GLY A 198 0.19 -15.80 4.68
CA GLY A 198 1.43 -16.55 4.81
C GLY A 198 2.71 -15.73 4.94
N GLY A 199 2.61 -14.41 5.19
CA GLY A 199 3.75 -13.53 5.42
C GLY A 199 3.76 -12.89 6.81
N PRO A 200 4.87 -12.26 7.24
CA PRO A 200 4.89 -11.51 8.49
C PRO A 200 4.02 -10.25 8.42
N VAL A 201 3.50 -9.82 9.57
CA VAL A 201 2.87 -8.50 9.70
C VAL A 201 3.87 -7.44 9.27
N GLY A 202 3.42 -6.44 8.52
CA GLY A 202 4.27 -5.38 8.00
C GLY A 202 3.68 -3.99 8.22
N MET A 203 4.52 -2.98 8.07
CA MET A 203 4.05 -1.61 7.98
C MET A 203 4.91 -0.78 7.03
N THR A 204 4.27 0.17 6.34
CA THR A 204 4.96 1.24 5.63
C THR A 204 4.59 2.59 6.22
N VAL A 205 5.54 3.52 6.14
CA VAL A 205 5.32 4.92 6.50
C VAL A 205 5.76 5.80 5.33
N HIS A 206 4.88 6.72 4.96
CA HIS A 206 5.15 7.78 4.00
C HIS A 206 5.16 9.08 4.80
N ASP A 207 6.36 9.54 5.19
CA ASP A 207 6.56 10.75 6.00
C ASP A 207 6.77 11.96 5.08
N PHE A 208 5.97 12.99 5.27
CA PHE A 208 5.99 14.25 4.52
C PHE A 208 6.53 15.41 5.38
N ALA A 209 7.05 15.14 6.58
CA ALA A 209 7.67 16.15 7.45
C ALA A 209 9.19 16.20 7.33
N GLY A 210 9.80 15.26 6.59
CA GLY A 210 11.24 15.21 6.37
C GLY A 210 12.01 14.54 7.51
N ALA A 211 11.46 13.44 8.03
CA ALA A 211 12.16 12.58 8.98
C ALA A 211 13.52 12.11 8.44
N ASP A 212 14.45 11.81 9.34
CA ASP A 212 15.67 11.10 8.95
C ASP A 212 15.32 9.66 8.56
N PRO A 213 15.63 9.20 7.34
CA PRO A 213 15.17 7.90 6.84
C PRO A 213 15.75 6.70 7.61
N GLU A 214 17.01 6.78 8.05
CA GLU A 214 17.66 5.70 8.82
C GLU A 214 17.06 5.62 10.22
N GLN A 215 16.90 6.76 10.89
CA GLN A 215 16.30 6.81 12.22
C GLN A 215 14.84 6.39 12.20
N LEU A 216 14.08 6.78 11.19
CA LEU A 216 12.68 6.37 11.00
C LEU A 216 12.58 4.84 10.88
N ALA A 217 13.34 4.25 9.98
CA ALA A 217 13.32 2.81 9.76
C ALA A 217 13.72 2.01 11.01
N VAL A 218 14.79 2.44 11.71
CA VAL A 218 15.23 1.80 12.96
C VAL A 218 14.14 1.88 14.03
N THR A 219 13.57 3.06 14.26
CA THR A 219 12.54 3.28 15.27
C THR A 219 11.30 2.41 15.02
N LEU A 220 10.84 2.35 13.77
CA LEU A 220 9.68 1.54 13.38
C LEU A 220 9.97 0.04 13.51
N GLN A 221 11.17 -0.40 13.10
CA GLN A 221 11.56 -1.80 13.19
C GLN A 221 11.65 -2.27 14.65
N GLU A 222 12.26 -1.47 15.54
CA GLU A 222 12.36 -1.77 16.96
C GLU A 222 10.97 -1.85 17.62
N TRP A 223 10.11 -0.90 17.31
CA TRP A 223 8.74 -0.89 17.83
C TRP A 223 7.95 -2.12 17.36
N LEU A 224 7.95 -2.39 16.05
CA LEU A 224 7.19 -3.51 15.49
C LEU A 224 7.70 -4.85 16.02
N THR A 225 9.02 -5.03 16.12
CA THR A 225 9.63 -6.24 16.67
C THR A 225 9.25 -6.42 18.15
N GLY A 226 9.24 -5.32 18.92
CA GLY A 226 8.91 -5.34 20.34
C GLY A 226 7.48 -5.78 20.66
N LEU A 227 6.55 -5.73 19.71
CA LEU A 227 5.18 -6.21 19.90
C LEU A 227 5.07 -7.74 19.98
N TYR A 228 6.06 -8.47 19.45
CA TYR A 228 6.01 -9.93 19.28
C TYR A 228 7.07 -10.68 20.10
N THR A 229 7.65 -10.02 21.12
CA THR A 229 8.66 -10.59 22.03
C THR A 229 8.07 -11.10 23.33
#